data_b09013dc35dbbd2b6042fe4af901289e
#
_entry.id   b09013dc35dbbd2b6042fe4af901289e
#
_cell.length_a   1.000
_cell.length_b   1.000
_cell.length_c   1.000
_cell.angle_alpha   90.00
_cell.angle_beta   90.00
_cell.angle_gamma   90.00
#
_symmetry.space_group_name_H-M   'P 1'
#
loop_
_entity.id
_entity.type
_entity.pdbx_description
1 polymer ?
#
loop_
_entity_poly.entity_id
_entity_poly.type
_entity_poly.pdbx_seq_one_letter_code
_entity_poly.pdbx_strand_id
1 'polypeptide(L)'
;KLIMIDPKMVEVSVYNGIPHLLIPVVTDPKKASAALAWAVNEMTERYSRFAQLEVRDMKGYNAKVSSNTSYAEEGHEKMPQIVIVVDELADLMMVAAKEVEESICRLAQLARAAGIYLILATQRPSVDVITGLIKANMPSRIAFSVSSNVDSRTILDMAGAERLLGNGDMFFYPRGYNKPARVQGAFVSDDEVTRVVEFLKDQTDGNVYDIKAQSAVEAGSAQSSGASGSPGLVDPNNAFDDLFVVAGQAVIESDKASIGMLQRKFKVGFNRAARIMDQLCDEGVVGPEEGTKPRRILMTMEQFNELLEEKNHQ
;
A
#
# COMPACT_ATOMS: atom_id res chain seq x y z
N LYS A 1 -14.96 1.61 4.18
CA LYS A 1 -14.20 0.36 4.14
C LYS A 1 -12.98 0.44 5.06
N LEU A 2 -12.50 -0.71 5.54
CA LEU A 2 -11.39 -0.82 6.49
C LEU A 2 -10.27 -1.69 5.92
N ILE A 3 -9.03 -1.31 6.23
CA ILE A 3 -7.86 -2.17 6.16
C ILE A 3 -7.30 -2.22 7.57
N MET A 4 -7.18 -3.41 8.13
CA MET A 4 -6.66 -3.60 9.48
C MET A 4 -5.35 -4.39 9.42
N ILE A 5 -4.35 -3.91 10.15
CA ILE A 5 -2.99 -4.46 10.19
C ILE A 5 -2.65 -4.79 11.64
N ASP A 6 -2.48 -6.09 11.92
CA ASP A 6 -2.18 -6.64 13.24
C ASP A 6 -1.03 -7.64 13.15
N PRO A 7 0.22 -7.18 13.24
CA PRO A 7 1.38 -8.07 13.16
C PRO A 7 1.46 -9.10 14.30
N LYS A 8 0.76 -8.85 15.40
CA LYS A 8 0.76 -9.73 16.58
C LYS A 8 -0.34 -10.79 16.56
N MET A 9 -1.32 -10.68 15.67
CA MET A 9 -2.48 -11.58 15.57
C MET A 9 -3.33 -11.67 16.84
N VAL A 10 -3.41 -10.62 17.64
CA VAL A 10 -4.05 -10.67 18.97
C VAL A 10 -5.32 -9.82 19.02
N GLU A 11 -5.22 -8.56 18.56
CA GLU A 11 -6.22 -7.55 18.89
C GLU A 11 -7.36 -7.44 17.86
N VAL A 12 -7.05 -7.45 16.57
CA VAL A 12 -8.05 -7.14 15.55
C VAL A 12 -8.43 -8.32 14.64
N SER A 13 -7.89 -9.50 14.87
CA SER A 13 -8.22 -10.72 14.11
C SER A 13 -9.69 -11.13 14.23
N VAL A 14 -10.37 -10.75 15.31
CA VAL A 14 -11.81 -10.98 15.57
C VAL A 14 -12.69 -10.34 14.48
N TYR A 15 -12.24 -9.25 13.87
CA TYR A 15 -12.99 -8.53 12.84
C TYR A 15 -12.98 -9.20 11.46
N ASN A 16 -12.22 -10.28 11.25
CA ASN A 16 -12.26 -10.99 9.97
C ASN A 16 -13.68 -11.45 9.64
N GLY A 17 -14.08 -11.20 8.39
CA GLY A 17 -15.42 -11.55 7.87
C GLY A 17 -16.47 -10.45 7.96
N ILE A 18 -16.20 -9.29 8.58
CA ILE A 18 -17.14 -8.17 8.53
C ILE A 18 -17.15 -7.50 7.14
N PRO A 19 -18.31 -7.00 6.66
CA PRO A 19 -18.44 -6.43 5.31
C PRO A 19 -17.68 -5.10 5.12
N HIS A 20 -17.16 -4.54 6.18
CA HIS A 20 -16.36 -3.32 6.14
C HIS A 20 -14.92 -3.56 5.70
N LEU A 21 -14.36 -4.75 5.91
CA LEU A 21 -12.99 -5.08 5.51
C LEU A 21 -12.87 -5.15 3.98
N LEU A 22 -11.88 -4.44 3.43
CA LEU A 22 -11.48 -4.55 2.03
C LEU A 22 -10.75 -5.86 1.75
N ILE A 23 -9.85 -6.21 2.65
CA ILE A 23 -9.02 -7.43 2.60
C ILE A 23 -9.04 -8.09 3.98
N PRO A 24 -8.72 -9.38 4.11
CA PRO A 24 -8.50 -9.99 5.42
C PRO A 24 -7.53 -9.19 6.28
N VAL A 25 -7.65 -9.27 7.60
CA VAL A 25 -6.71 -8.63 8.52
C VAL A 25 -5.28 -9.05 8.16
N VAL A 26 -4.43 -8.07 7.94
CA VAL A 26 -3.05 -8.27 7.50
C VAL A 26 -2.16 -8.52 8.71
N THR A 27 -1.57 -9.70 8.79
CA THR A 27 -0.75 -10.13 9.93
C THR A 27 0.74 -10.21 9.62
N ASP A 28 1.11 -10.29 8.35
CA ASP A 28 2.50 -10.32 7.91
C ASP A 28 3.02 -8.88 7.68
N PRO A 29 4.17 -8.47 8.28
CA PRO A 29 4.71 -7.12 8.12
C PRO A 29 5.07 -6.73 6.69
N LYS A 30 5.46 -7.69 5.83
CA LYS A 30 5.74 -7.41 4.41
C LYS A 30 4.45 -7.15 3.64
N LYS A 31 3.41 -7.94 3.91
CA LYS A 31 2.06 -7.68 3.37
C LYS A 31 1.50 -6.36 3.88
N ALA A 32 1.82 -5.97 5.12
CA ALA A 32 1.42 -4.68 5.68
C ALA A 32 2.05 -3.49 4.92
N SER A 33 3.36 -3.57 4.61
CA SER A 33 4.02 -2.58 3.76
C SER A 33 3.39 -2.53 2.36
N ALA A 34 3.08 -3.68 1.77
CA ALA A 34 2.39 -3.76 0.48
C ALA A 34 0.96 -3.19 0.54
N ALA A 35 0.22 -3.38 1.64
CA ALA A 35 -1.12 -2.79 1.83
C ALA A 35 -1.07 -1.25 1.93
N LEU A 36 -0.05 -0.70 2.60
CA LEU A 36 0.17 0.75 2.64
C LEU A 36 0.55 1.30 1.25
N ALA A 37 1.41 0.61 0.51
CA ALA A 37 1.77 0.97 -0.86
C ALA A 37 0.55 0.89 -1.80
N TRP A 38 -0.29 -0.13 -1.67
CA TRP A 38 -1.57 -0.24 -2.38
C TRP A 38 -2.46 0.98 -2.09
N ALA A 39 -2.58 1.40 -0.85
CA ALA A 39 -3.38 2.57 -0.48
C ALA A 39 -2.85 3.88 -1.11
N VAL A 40 -1.53 4.01 -1.27
CA VAL A 40 -0.91 5.13 -2.01
C VAL A 40 -1.30 5.08 -3.49
N ASN A 41 -1.32 3.91 -4.10
CA ASN A 41 -1.74 3.74 -5.50
C ASN A 41 -3.23 4.03 -5.67
N GLU A 42 -4.09 3.50 -4.80
CA GLU A 42 -5.53 3.79 -4.75
C GLU A 42 -5.80 5.30 -4.62
N MET A 43 -5.06 5.98 -3.74
CA MET A 43 -5.14 7.45 -3.63
C MET A 43 -4.83 8.13 -4.96
N THR A 44 -3.79 7.71 -5.65
CA THR A 44 -3.36 8.28 -6.94
C THR A 44 -4.39 8.02 -8.04
N GLU A 45 -4.97 6.83 -8.08
CA GLU A 45 -6.06 6.47 -8.99
C GLU A 45 -7.30 7.32 -8.73
N ARG A 46 -7.68 7.52 -7.47
CA ARG A 46 -8.80 8.41 -7.11
C ARG A 46 -8.58 9.84 -7.60
N TYR A 47 -7.37 10.39 -7.47
CA TYR A 47 -7.05 11.70 -8.02
C TYR A 47 -7.17 11.76 -9.54
N SER A 48 -6.77 10.70 -10.26
CA SER A 48 -6.96 10.60 -11.71
C SER A 48 -8.45 10.65 -12.08
N ARG A 49 -9.29 9.90 -11.36
CA ARG A 49 -10.76 9.92 -11.54
C ARG A 49 -11.38 11.28 -11.18
N PHE A 50 -10.85 11.98 -10.17
CA PHE A 50 -11.30 13.34 -9.84
C PHE A 50 -11.00 14.32 -10.96
N ALA A 51 -9.82 14.20 -11.60
CA ALA A 51 -9.46 15.04 -12.74
C ALA A 51 -10.38 14.79 -13.94
N GLN A 52 -10.74 13.53 -14.24
CA GLN A 52 -11.67 13.18 -15.32
C GLN A 52 -13.05 13.83 -15.14
N LEU A 53 -13.54 13.89 -13.92
CA LEU A 53 -14.85 14.51 -13.60
C LEU A 53 -14.73 15.97 -13.14
N GLU A 54 -13.56 16.61 -13.22
CA GLU A 54 -13.32 18.00 -12.81
C GLU A 54 -13.80 18.32 -11.39
N VAL A 55 -13.54 17.38 -10.45
CA VAL A 55 -13.87 17.52 -9.03
C VAL A 55 -12.59 17.56 -8.18
N ARG A 56 -12.70 18.04 -6.92
CA ARG A 56 -11.53 18.26 -6.07
C ARG A 56 -11.33 17.20 -5.00
N ASP A 57 -12.38 16.45 -4.68
CA ASP A 57 -12.38 15.48 -3.60
C ASP A 57 -13.40 14.37 -3.84
N MET A 58 -13.32 13.32 -3.02
CA MET A 58 -14.21 12.16 -3.06
C MET A 58 -15.68 12.55 -2.85
N LYS A 59 -15.98 13.54 -2.02
CA LYS A 59 -17.36 13.97 -1.77
C LYS A 59 -17.97 14.59 -3.02
N GLY A 60 -17.22 15.45 -3.70
CA GLY A 60 -17.63 16.04 -4.98
C GLY A 60 -17.77 14.97 -6.07
N TYR A 61 -16.82 14.02 -6.13
CA TYR A 61 -16.90 12.89 -7.05
C TYR A 61 -18.17 12.07 -6.82
N ASN A 62 -18.42 11.62 -5.61
CA ASN A 62 -19.59 10.83 -5.26
C ASN A 62 -20.93 11.58 -5.51
N ALA A 63 -20.95 12.88 -5.26
CA ALA A 63 -22.12 13.71 -5.56
C ALA A 63 -22.40 13.76 -7.08
N LYS A 64 -21.36 13.93 -7.89
CA LYS A 64 -21.45 13.98 -9.35
C LYS A 64 -21.91 12.65 -9.93
N VAL A 65 -21.30 11.54 -9.52
CA VAL A 65 -21.69 10.17 -9.91
C VAL A 65 -23.14 9.86 -9.50
N SER A 66 -23.61 10.39 -8.36
CA SER A 66 -25.00 10.18 -7.91
C SER A 66 -26.02 11.01 -8.67
N SER A 67 -25.62 12.11 -9.30
CA SER A 67 -26.53 13.05 -9.96
C SER A 67 -26.91 12.64 -11.37
N ASN A 68 -26.16 11.75 -12.01
CA ASN A 68 -26.38 11.33 -13.39
C ASN A 68 -26.04 9.85 -13.59
N THR A 69 -26.98 9.07 -14.08
CA THR A 69 -26.82 7.64 -14.37
C THR A 69 -25.83 7.34 -15.50
N SER A 70 -25.57 8.29 -16.42
CA SER A 70 -24.59 8.11 -17.49
C SER A 70 -23.17 7.86 -16.96
N TYR A 71 -22.81 8.43 -15.81
CA TYR A 71 -21.50 8.14 -15.21
C TYR A 71 -21.34 6.69 -14.76
N ALA A 72 -22.42 6.02 -14.36
CA ALA A 72 -22.39 4.59 -14.07
C ALA A 72 -22.17 3.75 -15.34
N GLU A 73 -22.76 4.17 -16.47
CA GLU A 73 -22.57 3.53 -17.78
C GLU A 73 -21.12 3.72 -18.30
N GLU A 74 -20.49 4.81 -17.94
CA GLU A 74 -19.05 5.10 -18.19
C GLU A 74 -18.10 4.39 -17.22
N GLY A 75 -18.62 3.58 -16.28
CA GLY A 75 -17.84 2.81 -15.33
C GLY A 75 -17.44 3.57 -14.06
N HIS A 76 -18.03 4.73 -13.79
CA HIS A 76 -17.82 5.47 -12.56
C HIS A 76 -18.72 4.98 -11.44
N GLU A 77 -18.14 4.43 -10.39
CA GLU A 77 -18.84 4.00 -9.18
C GLU A 77 -18.54 4.91 -7.99
N LYS A 78 -19.45 4.93 -7.01
CA LYS A 78 -19.21 5.66 -5.76
C LYS A 78 -18.02 5.07 -5.00
N MET A 79 -17.12 5.93 -4.59
CA MET A 79 -15.97 5.55 -3.78
C MET A 79 -16.34 5.52 -2.29
N PRO A 80 -16.04 4.44 -1.57
CA PRO A 80 -16.13 4.42 -0.12
C PRO A 80 -14.98 5.21 0.51
N GLN A 81 -15.19 5.73 1.72
CA GLN A 81 -14.06 6.10 2.58
C GLN A 81 -13.28 4.85 2.97
N ILE A 82 -11.98 4.99 3.07
CA ILE A 82 -11.09 3.91 3.53
C ILE A 82 -10.40 4.39 4.81
N VAL A 83 -10.48 3.59 5.86
CA VAL A 83 -9.72 3.81 7.11
C VAL A 83 -8.74 2.66 7.25
N ILE A 84 -7.46 3.00 7.37
CA ILE A 84 -6.37 2.05 7.59
C ILE A 84 -6.00 2.11 9.06
N VAL A 85 -6.10 0.99 9.75
CA VAL A 85 -5.77 0.86 11.17
C VAL A 85 -4.52 -0.01 11.31
N VAL A 86 -3.49 0.53 11.94
CA VAL A 86 -2.26 -0.19 12.29
C VAL A 86 -2.23 -0.32 13.81
N ASP A 87 -2.30 -1.55 14.32
CA ASP A 87 -2.33 -1.85 15.76
C ASP A 87 -0.96 -1.64 16.41
N GLU A 88 0.11 -2.10 15.77
CA GLU A 88 1.48 -1.92 16.28
C GLU A 88 2.44 -1.46 15.16
N LEU A 89 2.65 -0.14 15.11
CA LEU A 89 3.55 0.45 14.11
C LEU A 89 5.00 0.01 14.29
N ALA A 90 5.45 -0.21 15.54
CA ALA A 90 6.83 -0.59 15.82
C ALA A 90 7.24 -1.88 15.09
N ASP A 91 6.36 -2.86 14.99
CA ASP A 91 6.67 -4.13 14.34
C ASP A 91 6.84 -3.97 12.81
N LEU A 92 6.14 -3.02 12.20
CA LEU A 92 6.33 -2.67 10.79
C LEU A 92 7.64 -1.92 10.57
N MET A 93 7.96 -0.96 11.46
CA MET A 93 9.18 -0.18 11.39
C MET A 93 10.44 -1.04 11.59
N MET A 94 10.35 -2.16 12.31
CA MET A 94 11.46 -3.11 12.44
C MET A 94 11.78 -3.88 11.16
N VAL A 95 10.80 -4.06 10.27
CA VAL A 95 10.95 -4.91 9.07
C VAL A 95 11.17 -4.07 7.80
N ALA A 96 10.43 -2.97 7.65
CA ALA A 96 10.39 -2.16 6.43
C ALA A 96 10.25 -0.66 6.76
N ALA A 97 11.13 -0.13 7.62
CA ALA A 97 11.01 1.22 8.17
C ALA A 97 10.85 2.31 7.09
N LYS A 98 11.69 2.27 6.06
CA LYS A 98 11.71 3.29 5.02
C LYS A 98 10.43 3.29 4.19
N GLU A 99 10.02 2.14 3.71
CA GLU A 99 8.84 1.97 2.86
C GLU A 99 7.54 2.30 3.61
N VAL A 100 7.47 1.90 4.88
CA VAL A 100 6.35 2.18 5.77
C VAL A 100 6.26 3.67 6.09
N GLU A 101 7.36 4.30 6.50
CA GLU A 101 7.41 5.74 6.80
C GLU A 101 7.05 6.57 5.57
N GLU A 102 7.60 6.25 4.39
CA GLU A 102 7.34 6.95 3.13
C GLU A 102 5.84 6.86 2.75
N SER A 103 5.26 5.66 2.83
CA SER A 103 3.85 5.44 2.53
C SER A 103 2.94 6.19 3.51
N ILE A 104 3.21 6.13 4.81
CA ILE A 104 2.47 6.86 5.85
C ILE A 104 2.54 8.37 5.61
N CYS A 105 3.74 8.91 5.36
CA CYS A 105 3.91 10.35 5.12
C CYS A 105 3.14 10.80 3.88
N ARG A 106 3.20 10.05 2.79
CA ARG A 106 2.50 10.37 1.55
C ARG A 106 0.98 10.32 1.71
N LEU A 107 0.46 9.30 2.38
CA LEU A 107 -0.97 9.21 2.72
C LEU A 107 -1.40 10.35 3.65
N ALA A 108 -0.66 10.62 4.72
CA ALA A 108 -1.00 11.68 5.68
C ALA A 108 -1.04 13.08 5.05
N GLN A 109 -0.18 13.33 4.05
CA GLN A 109 -0.14 14.61 3.32
C GLN A 109 -1.29 14.78 2.34
N LEU A 110 -1.64 13.74 1.60
CA LEU A 110 -2.46 13.86 0.40
C LEU A 110 -3.80 13.10 0.46
N ALA A 111 -3.92 12.04 1.27
CA ALA A 111 -5.04 11.12 1.16
C ALA A 111 -6.40 11.66 1.67
N ARG A 112 -6.43 12.77 2.40
CA ARG A 112 -7.66 13.36 2.94
C ARG A 112 -8.72 13.65 1.88
N ALA A 113 -8.32 14.27 0.78
CA ALA A 113 -9.24 14.58 -0.32
C ALA A 113 -9.71 13.32 -1.06
N ALA A 114 -8.85 12.29 -1.11
CA ALA A 114 -9.19 10.98 -1.65
C ALA A 114 -10.06 10.14 -0.72
N GLY A 115 -10.37 10.61 0.51
CA GLY A 115 -11.19 9.90 1.48
C GLY A 115 -10.48 8.70 2.14
N ILE A 116 -9.15 8.74 2.26
CA ILE A 116 -8.36 7.69 2.91
C ILE A 116 -7.76 8.27 4.20
N TYR A 117 -7.90 7.56 5.30
CA TYR A 117 -7.50 7.99 6.63
C TYR A 117 -6.63 6.92 7.31
N LEU A 118 -5.73 7.38 8.19
CA LEU A 118 -4.82 6.54 8.96
C LEU A 118 -5.12 6.64 10.45
N ILE A 119 -5.13 5.49 11.14
CA ILE A 119 -5.06 5.36 12.58
C ILE A 119 -3.83 4.50 12.88
N LEU A 120 -2.81 5.10 13.47
CA LEU A 120 -1.56 4.44 13.79
C LEU A 120 -1.44 4.30 15.30
N ALA A 121 -1.32 3.07 15.79
CA ALA A 121 -1.09 2.79 17.19
C ALA A 121 0.28 2.13 17.40
N THR A 122 0.85 2.31 18.58
CA THR A 122 2.05 1.61 19.03
C THR A 122 2.11 1.54 20.54
N GLN A 123 2.60 0.42 21.07
CA GLN A 123 2.95 0.24 22.45
C GLN A 123 4.40 0.64 22.76
N ARG A 124 5.18 1.01 21.72
CA ARG A 124 6.59 1.38 21.82
C ARG A 124 6.80 2.81 21.33
N PRO A 125 6.53 3.83 22.17
CA PRO A 125 6.63 5.23 21.77
C PRO A 125 8.09 5.72 21.76
N SER A 126 8.94 5.11 20.92
CA SER A 126 10.32 5.52 20.68
C SER A 126 10.43 6.48 19.49
N VAL A 127 11.51 7.23 19.41
CA VAL A 127 11.78 8.15 18.29
C VAL A 127 12.03 7.44 16.96
N ASP A 128 12.41 6.17 17.00
CA ASP A 128 12.61 5.33 15.81
C ASP A 128 11.27 4.82 15.24
N VAL A 129 10.21 4.81 16.05
CA VAL A 129 8.85 4.41 15.65
C VAL A 129 8.00 5.63 15.33
N ILE A 130 7.96 6.60 16.25
CA ILE A 130 7.24 7.88 16.07
C ILE A 130 8.26 8.92 15.61
N THR A 131 8.67 8.81 14.36
CA THR A 131 9.72 9.65 13.77
C THR A 131 9.27 11.10 13.63
N GLY A 132 10.24 12.00 13.44
CA GLY A 132 9.96 13.40 13.18
C GLY A 132 9.11 13.63 11.94
N LEU A 133 9.27 12.80 10.89
CA LEU A 133 8.48 12.86 9.66
C LEU A 133 7.03 12.44 9.88
N ILE A 134 6.81 11.34 10.60
CA ILE A 134 5.47 10.90 10.98
C ILE A 134 4.78 11.98 11.83
N LYS A 135 5.46 12.52 12.86
CA LYS A 135 4.91 13.58 13.72
C LYS A 135 4.53 14.86 12.97
N ALA A 136 5.33 15.25 11.99
CA ALA A 136 5.05 16.43 11.16
C ALA A 136 3.79 16.27 10.30
N ASN A 137 3.50 15.05 9.84
CA ASN A 137 2.38 14.76 8.95
C ASN A 137 1.12 14.25 9.68
N MET A 138 1.28 13.73 10.92
CA MET A 138 0.21 13.22 11.78
C MET A 138 0.05 14.14 13.02
N PRO A 139 -0.56 15.32 12.86
CA PRO A 139 -0.63 16.32 13.93
C PRO A 139 -1.65 16.01 15.02
N SER A 140 -2.65 15.17 14.75
CA SER A 140 -3.63 14.73 15.74
C SER A 140 -3.12 13.50 16.47
N ARG A 141 -3.06 13.56 17.81
CA ARG A 141 -2.43 12.53 18.63
C ARG A 141 -3.26 12.18 19.84
N ILE A 142 -3.15 10.93 20.26
CA ILE A 142 -3.72 10.43 21.51
C ILE A 142 -2.58 9.78 22.29
N ALA A 143 -2.47 10.08 23.57
CA ALA A 143 -1.60 9.36 24.48
C ALA A 143 -2.42 8.81 25.63
N PHE A 144 -2.37 7.51 25.81
CA PHE A 144 -2.79 6.83 27.05
C PHE A 144 -1.67 6.94 28.09
N SER A 145 -1.87 6.34 29.26
CA SER A 145 -0.86 6.26 30.31
C SER A 145 0.42 5.61 29.78
N VAL A 146 1.56 6.26 30.00
CA VAL A 146 2.89 5.79 29.60
C VAL A 146 3.80 5.68 30.80
N SER A 147 4.91 4.93 30.69
CA SER A 147 5.83 4.64 31.80
C SER A 147 6.76 5.81 32.14
N SER A 148 7.02 6.73 31.21
CA SER A 148 7.96 7.82 31.43
C SER A 148 7.53 9.14 30.80
N ASN A 149 8.12 10.24 31.29
CA ASN A 149 7.90 11.55 30.67
C ASN A 149 8.59 11.65 29.30
N VAL A 150 9.57 10.81 29.02
CA VAL A 150 10.23 10.73 27.70
C VAL A 150 9.23 10.20 26.68
N ASP A 151 8.49 9.14 27.02
CA ASP A 151 7.45 8.57 26.17
C ASP A 151 6.33 9.58 25.90
N SER A 152 5.89 10.30 26.96
CA SER A 152 4.93 11.39 26.81
C SER A 152 5.40 12.46 25.83
N ARG A 153 6.67 12.89 25.93
CA ARG A 153 7.25 13.87 25.01
C ARG A 153 7.40 13.32 23.57
N THR A 154 7.70 12.04 23.44
CA THR A 154 7.79 11.40 22.13
C THR A 154 6.44 11.45 21.41
N ILE A 155 5.33 11.23 22.11
CA ILE A 155 3.99 11.25 21.52
C ILE A 155 3.46 12.68 21.38
N LEU A 156 3.45 13.46 22.49
CA LEU A 156 2.72 14.72 22.60
C LEU A 156 3.60 15.97 22.46
N ASP A 157 4.92 15.84 22.37
CA ASP A 157 5.91 16.92 22.49
C ASP A 157 5.89 17.60 23.88
N MET A 158 5.22 17.01 24.87
CA MET A 158 5.11 17.52 26.24
C MET A 158 5.01 16.40 27.26
N ALA A 159 5.39 16.65 28.50
CA ALA A 159 5.21 15.74 29.63
C ALA A 159 3.76 15.74 30.10
N GLY A 160 3.35 14.67 30.78
CA GLY A 160 2.06 14.59 31.48
C GLY A 160 1.34 13.27 31.29
N ALA A 161 1.53 12.55 30.17
CA ALA A 161 0.87 11.27 29.96
C ALA A 161 1.31 10.18 30.96
N GLU A 162 2.50 10.32 31.56
CA GLU A 162 2.99 9.47 32.65
C GLU A 162 2.17 9.60 33.96
N ARG A 163 1.29 10.61 34.04
CA ARG A 163 0.42 10.87 35.22
C ARG A 163 -1.02 10.46 34.98
N LEU A 164 -1.33 9.90 33.82
CA LEU A 164 -2.65 9.36 33.52
C LEU A 164 -2.92 8.09 34.34
N LEU A 165 -4.19 7.86 34.66
CA LEU A 165 -4.60 6.83 35.59
C LEU A 165 -4.74 5.42 34.99
N GLY A 166 -4.59 5.31 33.64
CA GLY A 166 -4.88 4.06 32.93
C GLY A 166 -6.38 3.87 32.66
N ASN A 167 -6.78 2.67 32.26
CA ASN A 167 -8.19 2.32 32.03
C ASN A 167 -8.95 3.28 31.10
N GLY A 168 -8.30 3.74 30.02
CA GLY A 168 -8.90 4.64 29.05
C GLY A 168 -8.74 6.13 29.36
N ASP A 169 -8.08 6.51 30.47
CA ASP A 169 -7.69 7.89 30.72
C ASP A 169 -6.60 8.30 29.72
N MET A 170 -6.84 9.38 28.97
CA MET A 170 -5.98 9.77 27.84
C MET A 170 -5.87 11.27 27.68
N PHE A 171 -4.81 11.69 27.01
CA PHE A 171 -4.72 13.01 26.39
C PHE A 171 -5.08 12.92 24.91
N PHE A 172 -6.09 13.69 24.51
CA PHE A 172 -6.50 13.90 23.13
C PHE A 172 -5.99 15.25 22.64
N TYR A 173 -5.10 15.22 21.64
CA TYR A 173 -4.45 16.41 21.10
C TYR A 173 -4.74 16.50 19.59
N PRO A 174 -5.92 16.99 19.18
CA PRO A 174 -6.25 17.17 17.78
C PRO A 174 -5.57 18.41 17.20
N ARG A 175 -5.42 18.41 15.88
CA ARG A 175 -4.89 19.55 15.13
C ARG A 175 -5.69 20.82 15.44
N GLY A 176 -4.98 21.92 15.73
CA GLY A 176 -5.58 23.23 16.02
C GLY A 176 -5.84 23.50 17.50
N TYR A 177 -5.58 22.56 18.39
CA TYR A 177 -5.62 22.81 19.80
C TYR A 177 -4.26 23.30 20.29
N ASN A 178 -4.27 24.28 21.21
CA ASN A 178 -3.04 24.80 21.82
C ASN A 178 -2.49 23.88 22.91
N LYS A 179 -3.32 23.02 23.46
CA LYS A 179 -2.98 22.03 24.50
C LYS A 179 -3.89 20.80 24.39
N PRO A 180 -3.43 19.61 24.82
CA PRO A 180 -4.26 18.43 24.86
C PRO A 180 -5.45 18.59 25.80
N ALA A 181 -6.56 17.97 25.46
CA ALA A 181 -7.69 17.78 26.36
C ALA A 181 -7.55 16.41 27.06
N ARG A 182 -7.79 16.35 28.36
CA ARG A 182 -7.88 15.07 29.09
C ARG A 182 -9.27 14.48 28.86
N VAL A 183 -9.33 13.25 28.43
CA VAL A 183 -10.56 12.55 28.06
C VAL A 183 -10.55 11.17 28.71
N GLN A 184 -11.71 10.72 29.17
CA GLN A 184 -11.92 9.35 29.66
C GLN A 184 -12.57 8.52 28.56
N GLY A 185 -11.86 7.51 28.05
CA GLY A 185 -12.41 6.49 27.14
C GLY A 185 -13.41 5.59 27.85
N ALA A 186 -14.49 5.25 27.18
CA ALA A 186 -15.41 4.23 27.67
C ALA A 186 -14.75 2.84 27.59
N PHE A 187 -15.04 1.99 28.57
CA PHE A 187 -14.66 0.59 28.51
C PHE A 187 -15.59 -0.16 27.55
N VAL A 188 -15.01 -0.96 26.66
CA VAL A 188 -15.71 -1.87 25.76
C VAL A 188 -15.18 -3.28 26.04
N SER A 189 -16.05 -4.22 26.37
CA SER A 189 -15.68 -5.60 26.66
C SER A 189 -15.55 -6.44 25.39
N ASP A 190 -14.81 -7.54 25.47
CA ASP A 190 -14.67 -8.50 24.36
C ASP A 190 -16.03 -9.09 23.94
N ASP A 191 -16.93 -9.32 24.89
CA ASP A 191 -18.29 -9.80 24.62
C ASP A 191 -19.12 -8.76 23.81
N GLU A 192 -18.93 -7.47 24.06
CA GLU A 192 -19.59 -6.42 23.30
C GLU A 192 -19.03 -6.34 21.87
N VAL A 193 -17.71 -6.43 21.72
CA VAL A 193 -17.06 -6.51 20.40
C VAL A 193 -17.57 -7.72 19.63
N THR A 194 -17.57 -8.90 20.24
CA THR A 194 -18.03 -10.16 19.63
C THR A 194 -19.46 -10.04 19.12
N ARG A 195 -20.38 -9.54 19.96
CA ARG A 195 -21.79 -9.34 19.57
C ARG A 195 -21.95 -8.40 18.36
N VAL A 196 -21.18 -7.30 18.31
CA VAL A 196 -21.22 -6.38 17.18
C VAL A 196 -20.66 -7.03 15.92
N VAL A 197 -19.56 -7.76 16.05
CA VAL A 197 -18.92 -8.46 14.91
C VAL A 197 -19.84 -9.55 14.36
N GLU A 198 -20.47 -10.36 15.19
CA GLU A 198 -21.45 -11.37 14.76
C GLU A 198 -22.63 -10.73 14.06
N PHE A 199 -23.23 -9.68 14.64
CA PHE A 199 -24.31 -8.93 14.00
C PHE A 199 -23.93 -8.39 12.61
N LEU A 200 -22.69 -7.92 12.42
CA LEU A 200 -22.22 -7.43 11.14
C LEU A 200 -21.99 -8.56 10.11
N LYS A 201 -21.50 -9.72 10.60
CA LYS A 201 -21.29 -10.90 9.75
C LYS A 201 -22.61 -11.48 9.26
N ASP A 202 -23.62 -11.53 10.10
CA ASP A 202 -24.95 -12.03 9.77
C ASP A 202 -25.67 -11.22 8.69
N GLN A 203 -25.23 -9.98 8.44
CA GLN A 203 -25.78 -9.12 7.37
C GLN A 203 -25.20 -9.42 5.98
N THR A 204 -24.29 -10.39 5.86
CA THR A 204 -23.54 -10.60 4.63
C THR A 204 -23.57 -12.06 4.19
N ASP A 205 -24.19 -12.32 3.03
CA ASP A 205 -24.20 -13.62 2.38
C ASP A 205 -22.98 -13.79 1.47
N GLY A 206 -21.81 -14.21 2.00
CA GLY A 206 -20.71 -14.64 1.16
C GLY A 206 -19.43 -13.79 1.18
N ASN A 207 -18.75 -13.72 0.04
CA ASN A 207 -17.41 -13.13 -0.06
C ASN A 207 -17.44 -11.60 0.14
N VAL A 208 -16.88 -11.13 1.25
CA VAL A 208 -16.90 -9.72 1.66
C VAL A 208 -15.68 -8.92 1.18
N TYR A 209 -14.64 -9.61 0.72
CA TYR A 209 -13.36 -8.99 0.39
C TYR A 209 -13.26 -8.55 -1.07
N ASP A 210 -12.52 -7.48 -1.31
CA ASP A 210 -12.17 -7.00 -2.65
C ASP A 210 -11.01 -7.84 -3.22
N ILE A 211 -11.34 -8.70 -4.19
CA ILE A 211 -10.37 -9.62 -4.80
C ILE A 211 -9.23 -8.85 -5.50
N LYS A 212 -9.53 -7.69 -6.10
CA LYS A 212 -8.50 -6.88 -6.78
C LYS A 212 -7.52 -6.28 -5.79
N ALA A 213 -8.03 -5.71 -4.69
CA ALA A 213 -7.19 -5.18 -3.62
C ALA A 213 -6.34 -6.29 -2.97
N GLN A 214 -6.93 -7.44 -2.69
CA GLN A 214 -6.22 -8.58 -2.10
C GLN A 214 -5.09 -9.08 -3.02
N SER A 215 -5.38 -9.32 -4.29
CA SER A 215 -4.38 -9.79 -5.27
C SER A 215 -3.25 -8.78 -5.45
N ALA A 216 -3.55 -7.48 -5.46
CA ALA A 216 -2.53 -6.44 -5.58
C ALA A 216 -1.61 -6.39 -4.35
N VAL A 217 -2.14 -6.57 -3.14
CA VAL A 217 -1.35 -6.63 -1.90
C VAL A 217 -0.48 -7.90 -1.87
N GLU A 218 -1.01 -9.03 -2.30
CA GLU A 218 -0.26 -10.29 -2.38
C GLU A 218 0.89 -10.21 -3.39
N ALA A 219 0.64 -9.66 -4.57
CA ALA A 219 1.67 -9.43 -5.60
C ALA A 219 2.76 -8.46 -5.12
N GLY A 220 2.38 -7.35 -4.46
CA GLY A 220 3.32 -6.38 -3.89
C GLY A 220 4.21 -6.99 -2.80
N SER A 221 3.69 -7.89 -1.99
CA SER A 221 4.47 -8.58 -0.94
C SER A 221 5.48 -9.59 -1.50
N ALA A 222 5.17 -10.23 -2.62
CA ALA A 222 6.08 -11.16 -3.29
C ALA A 222 7.28 -10.43 -3.92
N GLN A 223 7.07 -9.21 -4.44
CA GLN A 223 8.15 -8.38 -5.00
C GLN A 223 9.11 -7.83 -3.96
N SER A 224 8.66 -7.58 -2.73
CA SER A 224 9.51 -7.08 -1.63
C SER A 224 10.45 -8.14 -1.07
N SER A 225 10.30 -9.41 -1.44
CA SER A 225 11.18 -10.52 -1.02
C SER A 225 12.47 -10.62 -1.83
N GLY A 226 12.62 -9.82 -2.89
CA GLY A 226 13.80 -9.76 -3.76
C GLY A 226 14.16 -8.31 -4.08
N ALA A 227 15.15 -7.78 -3.39
CA ALA A 227 15.95 -6.58 -3.67
C ALA A 227 15.29 -5.20 -3.57
N SER A 228 15.91 -4.36 -2.78
CA SER A 228 15.76 -2.89 -2.73
C SER A 228 15.96 -2.22 -4.09
N GLY A 229 14.90 -1.61 -4.61
CA GLY A 229 14.94 -0.75 -5.80
C GLY A 229 13.60 -0.05 -5.98
N SER A 230 13.61 1.26 -6.09
CA SER A 230 12.46 2.19 -6.18
C SER A 230 11.31 1.72 -7.08
N PRO A 231 10.03 1.95 -6.70
CA PRO A 231 8.89 1.61 -7.54
C PRO A 231 8.72 2.63 -8.67
N GLY A 232 9.13 2.24 -9.87
CA GLY A 232 8.61 2.86 -11.09
C GLY A 232 7.19 2.35 -11.33
N LEU A 233 6.28 3.25 -11.70
CA LEU A 233 4.89 3.00 -12.08
C LEU A 233 4.77 1.75 -12.96
N VAL A 234 4.05 0.74 -12.49
CA VAL A 234 3.68 -0.43 -13.30
C VAL A 234 2.22 -0.28 -13.66
N ASP A 235 1.95 -0.13 -14.95
CA ASP A 235 0.61 -0.20 -15.52
C ASP A 235 0.16 -1.68 -15.51
N PRO A 236 -0.94 -2.04 -14.82
CA PRO A 236 -1.37 -3.45 -14.71
C PRO A 236 -1.90 -4.06 -16.01
N ASN A 237 -2.02 -3.28 -17.09
CA ASN A 237 -2.53 -3.73 -18.38
C ASN A 237 -1.44 -4.02 -19.43
N ASN A 238 -0.16 -3.86 -19.12
CA ASN A 238 0.92 -4.16 -20.07
C ASN A 238 1.73 -5.35 -19.55
N ALA A 239 1.56 -6.51 -20.17
CA ALA A 239 2.24 -7.76 -19.82
C ALA A 239 3.77 -7.67 -19.97
N PHE A 240 4.28 -6.70 -20.74
CA PHE A 240 5.71 -6.51 -21.02
C PHE A 240 6.22 -5.13 -20.60
N ASP A 241 7.52 -5.06 -20.29
CA ASP A 241 8.19 -3.76 -20.07
C ASP A 241 8.16 -2.95 -21.38
N ASP A 242 7.97 -1.62 -21.29
CA ASP A 242 7.94 -0.71 -22.44
C ASP A 242 9.18 -0.85 -23.35
N LEU A 243 10.29 -1.31 -22.78
CA LEU A 243 11.53 -1.57 -23.50
C LEU A 243 11.64 -2.99 -24.05
N PHE A 244 10.64 -3.88 -23.85
CA PHE A 244 10.70 -5.28 -24.26
C PHE A 244 11.02 -5.43 -25.75
N VAL A 245 10.28 -4.72 -26.60
CA VAL A 245 10.45 -4.78 -28.06
C VAL A 245 11.83 -4.30 -28.48
N VAL A 246 12.22 -3.10 -28.04
CA VAL A 246 13.51 -2.52 -28.40
C VAL A 246 14.70 -3.24 -27.76
N ALA A 247 14.49 -3.88 -26.61
CA ALA A 247 15.50 -4.71 -25.96
C ALA A 247 15.68 -6.05 -26.69
N GLY A 248 14.60 -6.69 -27.12
CA GLY A 248 14.64 -7.91 -27.93
C GLY A 248 15.39 -7.69 -29.26
N GLN A 249 15.03 -6.63 -29.98
CA GLN A 249 15.74 -6.24 -31.18
C GLN A 249 17.23 -6.00 -30.94
N ALA A 250 17.56 -5.25 -29.88
CA ALA A 250 18.93 -4.93 -29.52
C ALA A 250 19.77 -6.17 -29.13
N VAL A 251 19.17 -7.15 -28.46
CA VAL A 251 19.80 -8.41 -28.10
C VAL A 251 20.12 -9.23 -29.34
N ILE A 252 19.17 -9.36 -30.25
CA ILE A 252 19.33 -10.11 -31.51
C ILE A 252 20.36 -9.45 -32.43
N GLU A 253 20.28 -8.13 -32.63
CA GLU A 253 21.21 -7.38 -33.49
C GLU A 253 22.66 -7.42 -32.99
N SER A 254 22.85 -7.34 -31.66
CA SER A 254 24.20 -7.33 -31.07
C SER A 254 24.80 -8.71 -30.86
N ASP A 255 24.02 -9.77 -31.12
CA ASP A 255 24.39 -11.15 -30.84
C ASP A 255 24.88 -11.32 -29.38
N LYS A 256 24.28 -10.59 -28.42
CA LYS A 256 24.74 -10.54 -27.05
C LYS A 256 23.60 -10.33 -26.05
N ALA A 257 23.16 -11.42 -25.42
CA ALA A 257 22.12 -11.40 -24.41
C ALA A 257 22.71 -11.33 -23.01
N SER A 258 22.98 -10.13 -22.51
CA SER A 258 23.46 -9.92 -21.15
C SER A 258 22.80 -8.74 -20.46
N ILE A 259 22.52 -8.87 -19.15
CA ILE A 259 21.95 -7.80 -18.31
C ILE A 259 22.79 -6.53 -18.39
N GLY A 260 24.12 -6.65 -18.35
CA GLY A 260 25.03 -5.50 -18.44
C GLY A 260 25.01 -4.78 -19.79
N MET A 261 24.63 -5.45 -20.88
CA MET A 261 24.43 -4.82 -22.18
C MET A 261 23.16 -3.98 -22.16
N LEU A 262 22.03 -4.52 -21.66
CA LEU A 262 20.77 -3.80 -21.53
C LEU A 262 20.89 -2.58 -20.61
N GLN A 263 21.59 -2.70 -19.48
CA GLN A 263 21.85 -1.58 -18.58
C GLN A 263 22.56 -0.43 -19.29
N ARG A 264 23.61 -0.73 -20.06
CA ARG A 264 24.41 0.29 -20.75
C ARG A 264 23.67 0.91 -21.95
N LYS A 265 22.97 0.08 -22.75
CA LYS A 265 22.30 0.55 -23.96
C LYS A 265 21.06 1.39 -23.65
N PHE A 266 20.29 0.97 -22.65
CA PHE A 266 19.02 1.63 -22.29
C PHE A 266 19.09 2.51 -21.03
N LYS A 267 20.26 2.59 -20.36
CA LYS A 267 20.49 3.36 -19.13
C LYS A 267 19.51 2.99 -18.00
N VAL A 268 19.19 1.71 -17.88
CA VAL A 268 18.28 1.15 -16.86
C VAL A 268 19.06 0.51 -15.72
N GLY A 269 18.44 0.42 -14.54
CA GLY A 269 19.01 -0.27 -13.38
C GLY A 269 19.06 -1.79 -13.60
N PHE A 270 19.90 -2.48 -12.79
CA PHE A 270 20.10 -3.94 -12.88
C PHE A 270 18.78 -4.72 -12.85
N ASN A 271 17.89 -4.39 -11.92
CA ASN A 271 16.62 -5.12 -11.74
C ASN A 271 15.68 -5.00 -12.94
N ARG A 272 15.59 -3.81 -13.56
CA ARG A 272 14.77 -3.62 -14.77
C ARG A 272 15.38 -4.36 -15.95
N ALA A 273 16.70 -4.32 -16.11
CA ALA A 273 17.40 -5.05 -17.15
C ALA A 273 17.29 -6.57 -17.00
N ALA A 274 17.34 -7.08 -15.75
CA ALA A 274 17.12 -8.49 -15.43
C ALA A 274 15.69 -8.91 -15.79
N ARG A 275 14.68 -8.15 -15.35
CA ARG A 275 13.26 -8.42 -15.68
C ARG A 275 13.01 -8.48 -17.17
N ILE A 276 13.55 -7.51 -17.94
CA ILE A 276 13.43 -7.53 -19.41
C ILE A 276 14.08 -8.78 -19.99
N MET A 277 15.24 -9.18 -19.48
CA MET A 277 15.95 -10.38 -19.91
C MET A 277 15.15 -11.66 -19.57
N ASP A 278 14.45 -11.69 -18.46
CA ASP A 278 13.58 -12.81 -18.07
C ASP A 278 12.34 -12.86 -18.95
N GLN A 279 11.70 -11.73 -19.22
CA GLN A 279 10.59 -11.66 -20.19
C GLN A 279 11.00 -12.15 -21.58
N LEU A 280 12.22 -11.79 -22.05
CA LEU A 280 12.75 -12.31 -23.30
C LEU A 280 13.01 -13.82 -23.28
N CYS A 281 13.33 -14.38 -22.10
CA CYS A 281 13.49 -15.81 -21.92
C CYS A 281 12.14 -16.54 -21.89
N ASP A 282 11.14 -16.00 -21.20
CA ASP A 282 9.80 -16.56 -21.13
C ASP A 282 9.13 -16.63 -22.50
N GLU A 283 9.43 -15.68 -23.37
CA GLU A 283 8.96 -15.65 -24.75
C GLU A 283 9.86 -16.44 -25.74
N GLY A 284 10.91 -17.10 -25.22
CA GLY A 284 11.80 -17.95 -26.03
C GLY A 284 12.74 -17.17 -26.95
N VAL A 285 12.88 -15.86 -26.77
CA VAL A 285 13.84 -15.05 -27.54
C VAL A 285 15.27 -15.37 -27.14
N VAL A 286 15.50 -15.61 -25.86
CA VAL A 286 16.79 -16.01 -25.30
C VAL A 286 16.66 -17.27 -24.43
N GLY A 287 17.74 -18.00 -24.26
CA GLY A 287 17.80 -19.17 -23.41
C GLY A 287 17.88 -18.83 -21.92
N PRO A 288 17.77 -19.84 -21.03
CA PRO A 288 17.88 -19.70 -19.60
C PRO A 288 19.27 -19.20 -19.17
N GLU A 289 19.37 -18.76 -17.94
CA GLU A 289 20.63 -18.28 -17.35
C GLU A 289 21.65 -19.44 -17.19
N GLU A 290 22.83 -19.27 -17.76
CA GLU A 290 23.95 -20.20 -17.64
C GLU A 290 25.12 -19.56 -16.83
N GLY A 291 24.84 -19.19 -15.58
CA GLY A 291 25.79 -18.54 -14.70
C GLY A 291 26.15 -17.11 -15.15
N THR A 292 27.45 -16.75 -15.18
CA THR A 292 27.89 -15.37 -15.53
C THR A 292 28.05 -15.13 -17.04
N LYS A 293 27.75 -16.10 -17.88
CA LYS A 293 27.89 -15.97 -19.35
C LYS A 293 26.64 -15.30 -19.94
N PRO A 294 26.77 -14.60 -21.09
CA PRO A 294 25.59 -14.13 -21.84
C PRO A 294 24.68 -15.30 -22.20
N ARG A 295 23.36 -15.11 -22.11
CA ARG A 295 22.37 -16.11 -22.50
C ARG A 295 22.45 -16.37 -24.01
N ARG A 296 22.06 -17.55 -24.47
CA ARG A 296 22.00 -17.88 -25.89
C ARG A 296 20.81 -17.21 -26.53
N ILE A 297 20.95 -16.71 -27.74
CA ILE A 297 19.84 -16.18 -28.55
C ILE A 297 19.23 -17.36 -29.30
N LEU A 298 17.91 -17.50 -29.19
CA LEU A 298 17.15 -18.63 -29.72
C LEU A 298 16.30 -18.27 -30.92
N MET A 299 16.03 -16.97 -31.16
CA MET A 299 15.20 -16.48 -32.26
C MET A 299 15.99 -15.56 -33.21
N THR A 300 15.61 -15.61 -34.47
CA THR A 300 16.06 -14.63 -35.46
C THR A 300 15.19 -13.36 -35.40
N MET A 301 15.63 -12.26 -36.05
CA MET A 301 14.86 -11.01 -36.09
C MET A 301 13.49 -11.22 -36.78
N GLU A 302 13.42 -12.06 -37.80
CA GLU A 302 12.19 -12.41 -38.51
C GLU A 302 11.19 -13.11 -37.56
N GLN A 303 11.63 -14.14 -36.84
CA GLN A 303 10.81 -14.84 -35.87
C GLN A 303 10.35 -13.95 -34.71
N PHE A 304 11.19 -13.02 -34.27
CA PHE A 304 10.82 -12.05 -33.24
C PHE A 304 9.74 -11.07 -33.72
N ASN A 305 9.79 -10.62 -34.96
CA ASN A 305 8.78 -9.75 -35.55
C ASN A 305 7.43 -10.50 -35.72
N GLU A 306 7.45 -11.76 -36.16
CA GLU A 306 6.25 -12.60 -36.22
C GLU A 306 5.59 -12.78 -34.84
N LEU A 307 6.37 -13.01 -33.78
CA LEU A 307 5.89 -13.11 -32.40
C LEU A 307 5.22 -11.80 -31.94
N LEU A 308 5.74 -10.64 -32.33
CA LEU A 308 5.15 -9.33 -32.00
C LEU A 308 3.83 -9.09 -32.74
N GLU A 309 3.72 -9.54 -34.00
CA GLU A 309 2.49 -9.43 -34.80
C GLU A 309 1.38 -10.31 -34.23
N GLU A 310 1.68 -11.57 -33.84
CA GLU A 310 0.71 -12.48 -33.21
C GLU A 310 0.13 -11.89 -31.92
N LYS A 311 0.95 -11.19 -31.10
CA LYS A 311 0.52 -10.59 -29.84
C LYS A 311 -0.25 -9.28 -30.01
N ASN A 312 -0.09 -8.55 -31.08
CA ASN A 312 -0.89 -7.36 -31.39
C ASN A 312 -2.30 -7.70 -31.90
N HIS A 313 -2.58 -8.97 -32.20
CA HIS A 313 -3.87 -9.45 -32.68
C HIS A 313 -4.70 -10.18 -31.61
N GLN A 314 -4.20 -10.30 -30.34
CA GLN A 314 -4.93 -10.80 -29.18
C GLN A 314 -5.31 -9.66 -28.22
#